data_6c2d4f58c63661cd4022b23b413a056d
#
_entry.id   6c2d4f58c63661cd4022b23b413a056d
#
_cell.length_a   1.000
_cell.length_b   1.000
_cell.length_c   1.000
_cell.angle_alpha   90.00
_cell.angle_beta   90.00
_cell.angle_gamma   90.00
#
_symmetry.space_group_name_H-M   'P 1'
#
loop_
_entity.id
_entity.type
_entity.pdbx_description
1 polymer ?
#
loop_
_entity_poly.entity_id
_entity_poly.type
_entity_poly.pdbx_seq_one_letter_code
_entity_poly.pdbx_strand_id
1 'polypeptide(L)'
;NSTKATSGINGAETKTQKAKGIQDSRDLFTNDTMKGGAKRPELAKILCWNSGADVDWLVDKFDLDLSLVARLGGHSAPRTHRGAERFPGMTITYALIQMLEKVAEKTDRARIITKACAHKLLTNTSGGKLSVVGLVYSKNGEDFKEFGPVILASGGFGADFTTNSLLAQYRPDLLHLPTTNGEHCTGDGIKMGEAIGARTIDLEWVQVHPTGLVKPDDPDAKIKFLAAEALRGVGGLVFDANGKRFANELGRRDYVTGEMWKNKPPFRLCLNKAASDE
;
A
#
# COMPACT_ATOMS: atom_id res chain seq x y z
N ASN A 1 -4.13 -4.19 -5.72
CA ASN A 1 -4.21 -3.06 -4.76
C ASN A 1 -3.29 -1.91 -5.16
N SER A 2 -2.10 -2.17 -5.69
CA SER A 2 -1.19 -1.11 -6.11
C SER A 2 -1.84 -0.14 -7.09
N THR A 3 -2.63 -0.64 -8.06
CA THR A 3 -3.36 0.18 -9.01
C THR A 3 -4.48 1.04 -8.39
N LYS A 4 -4.90 0.72 -7.16
CA LYS A 4 -5.91 1.49 -6.42
C LYS A 4 -5.32 2.57 -5.51
N ALA A 5 -3.99 2.66 -5.41
CA ALA A 5 -3.32 3.66 -4.59
C ALA A 5 -3.55 5.06 -5.18
N THR A 6 -3.98 5.98 -4.33
CA THR A 6 -4.56 7.26 -4.76
C THR A 6 -3.71 8.48 -4.43
N SER A 7 -2.66 8.34 -3.60
CA SER A 7 -1.94 9.49 -3.07
C SER A 7 -0.57 9.72 -3.72
N GLY A 8 0.11 8.68 -4.16
CA GLY A 8 1.42 8.77 -4.77
C GLY A 8 2.49 7.94 -4.06
N ILE A 9 3.75 8.21 -4.38
CA ILE A 9 4.92 7.56 -3.80
C ILE A 9 5.79 8.57 -3.04
N ASN A 10 6.27 8.19 -1.85
CA ASN A 10 7.08 9.08 -1.02
C ASN A 10 8.57 9.00 -1.37
N GLY A 11 9.21 10.15 -1.52
CA GLY A 11 10.66 10.26 -1.69
C GLY A 11 11.19 11.57 -1.13
N ALA A 12 12.32 11.51 -0.44
CA ALA A 12 13.00 12.68 0.11
C ALA A 12 14.25 13.01 -0.70
N GLU A 13 14.51 14.32 -0.88
CA GLU A 13 15.65 14.83 -1.66
C GLU A 13 15.63 14.46 -3.15
N THR A 14 14.45 14.29 -3.72
CA THR A 14 14.29 14.00 -5.16
C THR A 14 14.69 15.18 -6.03
N LYS A 15 14.97 14.89 -7.32
CA LYS A 15 15.20 15.94 -8.35
C LYS A 15 14.01 16.91 -8.42
N THR A 16 12.79 16.37 -8.34
CA THR A 16 11.53 17.16 -8.36
C THR A 16 11.43 18.12 -7.16
N GLN A 17 11.73 17.64 -5.94
CA GLN A 17 11.73 18.49 -4.76
C GLN A 17 12.75 19.62 -4.88
N LYS A 18 13.97 19.32 -5.32
CA LYS A 18 15.03 20.30 -5.53
C LYS A 18 14.63 21.37 -6.56
N ALA A 19 14.07 20.94 -7.69
CA ALA A 19 13.58 21.87 -8.72
C ALA A 19 12.47 22.80 -8.25
N LYS A 20 11.65 22.35 -7.30
CA LYS A 20 10.55 23.12 -6.69
C LYS A 20 10.96 23.91 -5.43
N GLY A 21 12.22 23.83 -5.01
CA GLY A 21 12.68 24.50 -3.78
C GLY A 21 12.07 23.94 -2.50
N ILE A 22 11.55 22.70 -2.54
CA ILE A 22 10.97 22.04 -1.37
C ILE A 22 12.10 21.64 -0.42
N GLN A 23 12.02 22.15 0.82
CA GLN A 23 12.96 21.80 1.88
C GLN A 23 12.54 20.50 2.53
N ASP A 24 13.27 19.43 2.24
CA ASP A 24 13.09 18.10 2.83
C ASP A 24 14.46 17.43 2.99
N SER A 25 14.55 16.40 3.84
CA SER A 25 15.75 15.61 3.98
C SER A 25 15.44 14.17 4.35
N ARG A 26 16.41 13.29 4.09
CA ARG A 26 16.37 11.87 4.48
C ARG A 26 16.22 11.70 5.98
N ASP A 27 16.89 12.55 6.77
CA ASP A 27 16.79 12.55 8.23
C ASP A 27 15.43 13.02 8.69
N LEU A 28 14.87 14.09 8.11
CA LEU A 28 13.52 14.54 8.41
C LEU A 28 12.49 13.45 8.10
N PHE A 29 12.62 12.78 6.95
CA PHE A 29 11.75 11.66 6.60
C PHE A 29 11.90 10.48 7.56
N THR A 30 13.13 10.14 7.96
CA THR A 30 13.40 9.10 8.97
C THR A 30 12.74 9.45 10.31
N ASN A 31 12.89 10.71 10.76
CA ASN A 31 12.29 11.19 12.00
C ASN A 31 10.76 11.14 11.96
N ASP A 32 10.14 11.55 10.85
CA ASP A 32 8.68 11.43 10.67
C ASP A 32 8.24 9.97 10.72
N THR A 33 8.99 9.07 10.07
CA THR A 33 8.72 7.62 10.07
C THR A 33 8.81 7.03 11.48
N MET A 34 9.82 7.40 12.25
CA MET A 34 9.97 6.97 13.65
C MET A 34 8.86 7.52 14.54
N LYS A 35 8.52 8.80 14.40
CA LYS A 35 7.34 9.41 15.08
C LYS A 35 6.03 8.74 14.66
N GLY A 36 5.96 8.22 13.45
CA GLY A 36 4.85 7.44 12.93
C GLY A 36 4.66 6.08 13.60
N GLY A 37 5.61 5.63 14.40
CA GLY A 37 5.54 4.38 15.17
C GLY A 37 6.41 3.24 14.62
N ALA A 38 7.34 3.54 13.70
CA ALA A 38 8.30 2.54 13.23
C ALA A 38 9.12 1.98 14.39
N LYS A 39 9.27 0.66 14.44
CA LYS A 39 9.94 -0.04 15.57
C LYS A 39 11.38 -0.44 15.23
N ARG A 40 11.81 -0.28 13.99
CA ARG A 40 13.13 -0.70 13.49
C ARG A 40 13.84 0.48 12.83
N PRO A 41 14.62 1.26 13.62
CA PRO A 41 15.26 2.48 13.12
C PRO A 41 16.20 2.22 11.93
N GLU A 42 16.90 1.10 11.94
CA GLU A 42 17.83 0.70 10.88
C GLU A 42 17.10 0.47 9.54
N LEU A 43 15.94 -0.17 9.55
CA LEU A 43 15.13 -0.39 8.36
C LEU A 43 14.45 0.90 7.90
N ALA A 44 13.92 1.70 8.83
CA ALA A 44 13.35 3.01 8.54
C ALA A 44 14.39 3.92 7.86
N LYS A 45 15.63 3.92 8.36
CA LYS A 45 16.74 4.68 7.77
C LYS A 45 17.05 4.21 6.35
N ILE A 46 17.19 2.90 6.12
CA ILE A 46 17.47 2.35 4.78
C ILE A 46 16.37 2.78 3.80
N LEU A 47 15.10 2.61 4.17
CA LEU A 47 13.95 2.98 3.34
C LEU A 47 13.94 4.48 3.01
N CYS A 48 14.04 5.33 4.02
CA CYS A 48 13.95 6.78 3.84
C CYS A 48 15.15 7.35 3.08
N TRP A 49 16.35 6.82 3.31
CA TRP A 49 17.58 7.32 2.67
C TRP A 49 17.68 6.96 1.19
N ASN A 50 17.09 5.84 0.76
CA ASN A 50 17.08 5.44 -0.64
C ASN A 50 15.84 5.96 -1.40
N SER A 51 14.81 6.42 -0.70
CA SER A 51 13.50 6.78 -1.29
C SER A 51 13.58 7.82 -2.41
N GLY A 52 14.47 8.81 -2.29
CA GLY A 52 14.64 9.83 -3.32
C GLY A 52 15.20 9.25 -4.62
N ALA A 53 16.24 8.43 -4.50
CA ALA A 53 16.85 7.75 -5.65
C ALA A 53 15.87 6.77 -6.30
N ASP A 54 15.04 6.08 -5.52
CA ASP A 54 14.04 5.15 -6.03
C ASP A 54 12.93 5.87 -6.81
N VAL A 55 12.48 7.05 -6.34
CA VAL A 55 11.51 7.90 -7.07
C VAL A 55 12.13 8.44 -8.35
N ASP A 56 13.36 8.97 -8.28
CA ASP A 56 14.08 9.46 -9.45
C ASP A 56 14.31 8.33 -10.48
N TRP A 57 14.60 7.10 -10.04
CA TRP A 57 14.72 5.93 -10.91
C TRP A 57 13.41 5.60 -11.65
N LEU A 58 12.26 5.75 -11.01
CA LEU A 58 10.95 5.57 -11.69
C LEU A 58 10.77 6.60 -12.81
N VAL A 59 11.12 7.86 -12.56
CA VAL A 59 11.07 8.93 -13.57
C VAL A 59 12.04 8.62 -14.72
N ASP A 60 13.32 8.40 -14.40
CA ASP A 60 14.38 8.24 -15.41
C ASP A 60 14.21 6.95 -16.23
N LYS A 61 13.75 5.86 -15.62
CA LYS A 61 13.69 4.55 -16.26
C LYS A 61 12.40 4.29 -17.03
N PHE A 62 11.29 4.84 -16.55
CA PHE A 62 9.96 4.53 -17.09
C PHE A 62 9.26 5.77 -17.67
N ASP A 63 9.98 6.91 -17.76
CA ASP A 63 9.46 8.17 -18.28
C ASP A 63 8.14 8.58 -17.59
N LEU A 64 8.08 8.36 -16.28
CA LEU A 64 6.91 8.69 -15.48
C LEU A 64 6.89 10.16 -15.10
N ASP A 65 5.76 10.84 -15.32
CA ASP A 65 5.50 12.13 -14.69
C ASP A 65 5.17 11.92 -13.20
N LEU A 66 6.08 12.34 -12.33
CA LEU A 66 5.91 12.39 -10.88
C LEU A 66 6.19 13.81 -10.38
N SER A 67 5.78 14.81 -11.14
CA SER A 67 6.11 16.21 -10.92
C SER A 67 5.28 16.92 -9.87
N LEU A 68 4.10 16.39 -9.51
CA LEU A 68 3.29 16.94 -8.42
C LEU A 68 3.75 16.38 -7.08
N VAL A 69 3.98 17.26 -6.11
CA VAL A 69 4.45 16.86 -4.78
C VAL A 69 3.53 17.42 -3.70
N ALA A 70 2.93 16.54 -2.92
CA ALA A 70 2.01 16.91 -1.85
C ALA A 70 2.54 16.51 -0.47
N ARG A 71 2.06 17.20 0.57
CA ARG A 71 2.24 16.81 1.96
C ARG A 71 1.01 16.07 2.45
N LEU A 72 1.19 14.83 2.88
CA LEU A 72 0.13 14.03 3.47
C LEU A 72 0.24 13.95 4.99
N GLY A 73 -0.72 13.28 5.60
CA GLY A 73 -0.81 13.14 7.06
C GLY A 73 0.44 12.50 7.68
N GLY A 74 0.90 13.09 8.79
CA GLY A 74 2.09 12.62 9.51
C GLY A 74 3.44 13.06 8.93
N HIS A 75 3.45 13.73 7.77
CA HIS A 75 4.68 14.23 7.14
C HIS A 75 4.97 15.69 7.52
N SER A 76 6.23 16.00 7.80
CA SER A 76 6.70 17.37 8.08
C SER A 76 6.95 18.18 6.80
N ALA A 77 7.22 17.51 5.67
CA ALA A 77 7.49 18.16 4.38
C ALA A 77 6.67 17.52 3.25
N PRO A 78 6.42 18.24 2.14
CA PRO A 78 5.87 17.66 0.92
C PRO A 78 6.86 16.67 0.30
N ARG A 79 6.47 15.37 0.21
CA ARG A 79 7.32 14.31 -0.34
C ARG A 79 6.56 13.21 -1.08
N THR A 80 5.25 13.35 -1.18
CA THR A 80 4.42 12.38 -1.91
C THR A 80 4.29 12.82 -3.36
N HIS A 81 4.96 12.09 -4.24
CA HIS A 81 5.06 12.38 -5.67
C HIS A 81 3.94 11.69 -6.44
N ARG A 82 3.36 12.38 -7.39
CA ARG A 82 2.35 11.87 -8.33
C ARG A 82 2.38 12.64 -9.64
N GLY A 83 1.78 12.09 -10.68
CA GLY A 83 1.47 12.80 -11.92
C GLY A 83 0.13 13.53 -11.86
N ALA A 84 -0.27 14.09 -12.98
CA ALA A 84 -1.57 14.75 -13.15
C ALA A 84 -2.74 13.77 -13.15
N GLU A 85 -2.49 12.47 -13.36
CA GLU A 85 -3.50 11.44 -13.37
C GLU A 85 -4.11 11.22 -11.97
N ARG A 86 -5.39 10.86 -11.96
CA ARG A 86 -6.15 10.69 -10.70
C ARG A 86 -5.67 9.53 -9.83
N PHE A 87 -5.02 8.50 -10.42
CA PHE A 87 -4.61 7.29 -9.74
C PHE A 87 -3.12 7.01 -9.94
N PRO A 88 -2.24 7.65 -9.17
CA PRO A 88 -0.79 7.48 -9.32
C PRO A 88 -0.32 6.03 -9.14
N GLY A 89 -0.98 5.25 -8.29
CA GLY A 89 -0.69 3.82 -8.17
C GLY A 89 -0.96 3.04 -9.46
N MET A 90 -2.01 3.41 -10.20
CA MET A 90 -2.28 2.82 -11.51
C MET A 90 -1.20 3.17 -12.52
N THR A 91 -0.85 4.45 -12.63
CA THR A 91 0.16 4.96 -13.56
C THR A 91 1.51 4.27 -13.32
N ILE A 92 1.99 4.25 -12.08
CA ILE A 92 3.26 3.60 -11.72
C ILE A 92 3.20 2.09 -12.01
N THR A 93 2.15 1.42 -11.56
CA THR A 93 2.04 -0.05 -11.70
C THR A 93 1.97 -0.48 -13.16
N TYR A 94 1.17 0.21 -13.99
CA TYR A 94 1.07 -0.13 -15.40
C TYR A 94 2.33 0.19 -16.19
N ALA A 95 3.06 1.25 -15.86
CA ALA A 95 4.35 1.51 -16.49
C ALA A 95 5.35 0.35 -16.27
N LEU A 96 5.40 -0.17 -15.05
CA LEU A 96 6.23 -1.33 -14.70
C LEU A 96 5.78 -2.61 -15.43
N ILE A 97 4.47 -2.88 -15.47
CA ILE A 97 3.90 -4.05 -16.17
C ILE A 97 4.20 -3.95 -17.67
N GLN A 98 3.92 -2.81 -18.29
CA GLN A 98 4.16 -2.61 -19.74
C GLN A 98 5.63 -2.76 -20.10
N MET A 99 6.56 -2.32 -19.24
CA MET A 99 7.98 -2.55 -19.48
C MET A 99 8.31 -4.04 -19.46
N LEU A 100 7.74 -4.80 -18.51
CA LEU A 100 7.95 -6.24 -18.43
C LEU A 100 7.34 -6.97 -19.63
N GLU A 101 6.13 -6.56 -20.07
CA GLU A 101 5.48 -7.09 -21.27
C GLU A 101 6.32 -6.86 -22.52
N LYS A 102 6.89 -5.65 -22.70
CA LYS A 102 7.79 -5.35 -23.80
C LYS A 102 9.07 -6.22 -23.81
N VAL A 103 9.57 -6.62 -22.63
CA VAL A 103 10.68 -7.57 -22.52
C VAL A 103 10.24 -8.98 -22.88
N ALA A 104 9.06 -9.39 -22.42
CA ALA A 104 8.49 -10.71 -22.70
C ALA A 104 8.15 -10.92 -24.20
N GLU A 105 7.71 -9.86 -24.88
CA GLU A 105 7.44 -9.91 -26.33
C GLU A 105 8.70 -10.11 -27.19
N LYS A 106 9.83 -9.62 -26.72
CA LYS A 106 11.09 -9.61 -27.49
C LYS A 106 12.08 -10.70 -27.07
N THR A 107 11.88 -11.28 -25.90
CA THR A 107 12.82 -12.24 -25.31
C THR A 107 12.09 -13.23 -24.44
N ASP A 108 12.70 -14.37 -24.15
CA ASP A 108 12.28 -15.36 -23.16
C ASP A 108 12.75 -15.04 -21.72
N ARG A 109 13.36 -13.88 -21.50
CA ARG A 109 13.90 -13.44 -20.19
C ARG A 109 12.83 -13.04 -19.18
N ALA A 110 11.60 -12.74 -19.63
CA ALA A 110 10.48 -12.38 -18.79
C ALA A 110 9.21 -13.09 -19.26
N ARG A 111 8.34 -13.45 -18.31
CA ARG A 111 7.06 -14.08 -18.55
C ARG A 111 6.08 -13.67 -17.47
N ILE A 112 4.87 -13.30 -17.86
CA ILE A 112 3.76 -13.02 -16.93
C ILE A 112 2.74 -14.13 -17.06
N ILE A 113 2.50 -14.87 -15.99
CA ILE A 113 1.50 -15.92 -15.93
C ILE A 113 0.30 -15.38 -15.15
N THR A 114 -0.75 -15.03 -15.85
CA THR A 114 -2.00 -14.53 -15.27
C THR A 114 -2.98 -15.66 -14.93
N LYS A 115 -3.93 -15.39 -14.03
CA LYS A 115 -4.93 -16.38 -13.55
C LYS A 115 -4.24 -17.64 -13.01
N ALA A 116 -3.14 -17.45 -12.30
CA ALA A 116 -2.34 -18.46 -11.67
C ALA A 116 -2.25 -18.17 -10.17
N CYS A 117 -2.62 -19.14 -9.33
CA CYS A 117 -2.61 -19.02 -7.89
C CYS A 117 -1.44 -19.84 -7.33
N ALA A 118 -0.38 -19.15 -6.87
CA ALA A 118 0.72 -19.80 -6.17
C ALA A 118 0.26 -20.20 -4.76
N HIS A 119 0.47 -21.45 -4.39
CA HIS A 119 -0.04 -21.98 -3.13
C HIS A 119 0.97 -22.81 -2.32
N LYS A 120 2.15 -23.11 -2.87
CA LYS A 120 3.17 -23.90 -2.17
C LYS A 120 4.58 -23.53 -2.61
N LEU A 121 5.49 -23.39 -1.66
CA LEU A 121 6.91 -23.28 -1.92
C LEU A 121 7.55 -24.65 -2.04
N LEU A 122 8.40 -24.82 -3.04
CA LEU A 122 9.24 -26.01 -3.19
C LEU A 122 10.54 -25.82 -2.41
N THR A 123 10.87 -26.79 -1.59
CA THR A 123 12.05 -26.75 -0.73
C THR A 123 12.97 -27.92 -0.98
N ASN A 124 14.25 -27.70 -0.78
CA ASN A 124 15.29 -28.73 -0.78
C ASN A 124 16.12 -28.59 0.51
N THR A 125 16.47 -29.71 1.12
CA THR A 125 17.36 -29.73 2.29
C THR A 125 18.67 -30.36 1.91
N SER A 126 19.74 -29.58 1.98
CA SER A 126 21.10 -30.03 1.72
C SER A 126 22.00 -29.60 2.87
N GLY A 127 22.78 -30.54 3.43
CA GLY A 127 23.67 -30.28 4.56
C GLY A 127 22.95 -29.71 5.80
N GLY A 128 21.70 -30.09 6.04
CA GLY A 128 20.89 -29.58 7.16
C GLY A 128 20.30 -28.17 6.94
N LYS A 129 20.55 -27.54 5.79
CA LYS A 129 20.01 -26.20 5.46
C LYS A 129 18.83 -26.32 4.51
N LEU A 130 17.69 -25.78 4.93
CA LEU A 130 16.50 -25.65 4.09
C LEU A 130 16.70 -24.49 3.09
N SER A 131 16.39 -24.74 1.82
CA SER A 131 16.43 -23.74 0.76
C SER A 131 15.15 -23.79 -0.08
N VAL A 132 14.61 -22.63 -0.45
CA VAL A 132 13.51 -22.54 -1.41
C VAL A 132 14.09 -22.66 -2.81
N VAL A 133 13.57 -23.59 -3.59
CA VAL A 133 14.07 -23.90 -4.95
C VAL A 133 13.00 -23.68 -6.03
N GLY A 134 11.83 -23.20 -5.66
CA GLY A 134 10.74 -22.95 -6.59
C GLY A 134 9.39 -22.83 -5.90
N LEU A 135 8.32 -22.89 -6.69
CA LEU A 135 6.95 -22.86 -6.22
C LEU A 135 6.02 -23.74 -7.05
N VAL A 136 4.83 -24.01 -6.49
CA VAL A 136 3.70 -24.62 -7.20
C VAL A 136 2.61 -23.58 -7.35
N TYR A 137 2.01 -23.48 -8.53
CA TYR A 137 0.83 -22.70 -8.76
C TYR A 137 -0.23 -23.50 -9.52
N SER A 138 -1.50 -23.20 -9.25
CA SER A 138 -2.63 -23.77 -9.98
C SER A 138 -3.10 -22.81 -11.06
N LYS A 139 -3.37 -23.35 -12.24
CA LYS A 139 -3.97 -22.63 -13.37
C LYS A 139 -4.91 -23.57 -14.14
N ASN A 140 -6.14 -23.11 -14.37
CA ASN A 140 -7.18 -23.89 -15.06
C ASN A 140 -7.46 -25.27 -14.42
N GLY A 141 -7.29 -25.39 -13.09
CA GLY A 141 -7.51 -26.63 -12.35
C GLY A 141 -6.32 -27.61 -12.32
N GLU A 142 -5.21 -27.25 -12.94
CA GLU A 142 -3.98 -28.06 -12.95
C GLU A 142 -2.86 -27.37 -12.18
N ASP A 143 -1.99 -28.17 -11.56
CA ASP A 143 -0.81 -27.69 -10.83
C ASP A 143 0.44 -27.73 -11.70
N PHE A 144 1.18 -26.63 -11.64
CA PHE A 144 2.45 -26.42 -12.35
C PHE A 144 3.55 -26.12 -11.35
N LYS A 145 4.79 -26.51 -11.69
CA LYS A 145 5.98 -26.21 -10.90
C LYS A 145 6.89 -25.25 -11.67
N GLU A 146 7.36 -24.23 -10.98
CA GLU A 146 8.43 -23.35 -11.47
C GLU A 146 9.61 -23.45 -10.53
N PHE A 147 10.81 -23.54 -11.09
CA PHE A 147 12.05 -23.68 -10.33
C PHE A 147 12.92 -22.42 -10.44
N GLY A 148 13.49 -22.02 -9.32
CA GLY A 148 14.35 -20.84 -9.19
C GLY A 148 14.20 -20.16 -7.84
N PRO A 149 14.93 -19.08 -7.59
CA PRO A 149 14.73 -18.22 -6.43
C PRO A 149 13.32 -17.61 -6.44
N VAL A 150 12.67 -17.53 -5.28
CA VAL A 150 11.30 -17.03 -5.16
C VAL A 150 11.29 -15.71 -4.40
N ILE A 151 10.64 -14.70 -4.98
CA ILE A 151 10.33 -13.43 -4.31
C ILE A 151 8.83 -13.43 -3.99
N LEU A 152 8.48 -13.43 -2.70
CA LEU A 152 7.10 -13.32 -2.25
C LEU A 152 6.67 -11.84 -2.26
N ALA A 153 5.82 -11.48 -3.20
CA ALA A 153 5.30 -10.12 -3.37
C ALA A 153 3.77 -10.09 -3.53
N SER A 154 3.07 -11.06 -2.92
CA SER A 154 1.63 -11.29 -3.07
C SER A 154 0.75 -10.31 -2.29
N GLY A 155 1.32 -9.36 -1.57
CA GLY A 155 0.59 -8.36 -0.80
C GLY A 155 0.17 -8.83 0.59
N GLY A 156 -0.85 -8.16 1.15
CA GLY A 156 -1.33 -8.39 2.50
C GLY A 156 -2.53 -9.33 2.61
N PHE A 157 -3.21 -9.27 3.74
CA PHE A 157 -4.33 -10.17 4.09
C PHE A 157 -5.64 -9.43 4.46
N GLY A 158 -5.76 -8.15 4.09
CA GLY A 158 -6.89 -7.29 4.49
C GLY A 158 -8.23 -7.58 3.78
N ALA A 159 -8.31 -8.59 2.92
CA ALA A 159 -9.55 -9.04 2.28
C ALA A 159 -9.88 -10.52 2.56
N ASP A 160 -9.18 -11.16 3.49
CA ASP A 160 -9.49 -12.53 3.90
C ASP A 160 -10.44 -12.51 5.10
N PHE A 161 -11.73 -12.73 4.84
CA PHE A 161 -12.78 -12.83 5.86
C PHE A 161 -13.17 -14.27 6.17
N THR A 162 -12.37 -15.24 5.78
CA THR A 162 -12.59 -16.65 6.12
C THR A 162 -12.25 -16.93 7.59
N THR A 163 -12.72 -18.04 8.13
CA THR A 163 -12.46 -18.43 9.54
C THR A 163 -10.99 -18.66 9.84
N ASN A 164 -10.19 -19.04 8.81
CA ASN A 164 -8.77 -19.31 8.94
C ASN A 164 -7.89 -18.14 8.45
N SER A 165 -8.45 -16.93 8.40
CA SER A 165 -7.72 -15.76 7.95
C SER A 165 -6.72 -15.27 8.99
N LEU A 166 -5.63 -14.68 8.51
CA LEU A 166 -4.69 -13.97 9.37
C LEU A 166 -5.35 -12.78 10.08
N LEU A 167 -6.36 -12.16 9.44
CA LEU A 167 -7.14 -11.09 10.07
C LEU A 167 -7.93 -11.62 11.28
N ALA A 168 -8.58 -12.78 11.14
CA ALA A 168 -9.29 -13.42 12.26
C ALA A 168 -8.34 -13.83 13.40
N GLN A 169 -7.14 -14.26 13.04
CA GLN A 169 -6.14 -14.68 14.01
C GLN A 169 -5.52 -13.51 14.79
N TYR A 170 -5.13 -12.44 14.11
CA TYR A 170 -4.36 -11.34 14.70
C TYR A 170 -5.17 -10.10 15.07
N ARG A 171 -6.28 -9.86 14.38
CA ARG A 171 -7.15 -8.68 14.59
C ARG A 171 -8.64 -9.03 14.42
N PRO A 172 -9.17 -9.95 15.25
CA PRO A 172 -10.59 -10.31 15.20
C PRO A 172 -11.52 -9.12 15.43
N ASP A 173 -11.04 -8.11 16.15
CA ASP A 173 -11.74 -6.83 16.39
C ASP A 173 -12.04 -6.05 15.11
N LEU A 174 -11.32 -6.29 14.00
CA LEU A 174 -11.48 -5.59 12.73
C LEU A 174 -12.35 -6.33 11.70
N LEU A 175 -12.80 -7.56 12.00
CA LEU A 175 -13.59 -8.37 11.06
C LEU A 175 -14.93 -7.74 10.67
N HIS A 176 -15.46 -6.87 11.51
CA HIS A 176 -16.71 -6.15 11.24
C HIS A 176 -16.54 -5.03 10.21
N LEU A 177 -15.31 -4.53 10.00
CA LEU A 177 -15.04 -3.44 9.07
C LEU A 177 -15.07 -3.92 7.62
N PRO A 178 -15.43 -3.02 6.67
CA PRO A 178 -15.23 -3.27 5.25
C PRO A 178 -13.74 -3.17 4.87
N THR A 179 -13.41 -3.64 3.68
CA THR A 179 -12.08 -3.50 3.11
C THR A 179 -12.07 -2.64 1.84
N THR A 180 -10.93 -2.03 1.53
CA THR A 180 -10.65 -1.42 0.22
C THR A 180 -9.73 -2.30 -0.63
N ASN A 181 -9.28 -3.44 -0.10
CA ASN A 181 -8.42 -4.37 -0.80
C ASN A 181 -9.17 -5.20 -1.85
N GLY A 182 -8.46 -5.70 -2.84
CA GLY A 182 -8.98 -6.70 -3.75
C GLY A 182 -9.10 -8.06 -3.09
N GLU A 183 -9.98 -8.90 -3.58
CA GLU A 183 -10.27 -10.24 -3.06
C GLU A 183 -9.05 -11.17 -2.97
N HIS A 184 -8.02 -10.93 -3.80
CA HIS A 184 -6.76 -11.66 -3.79
C HIS A 184 -5.85 -11.34 -2.59
N CYS A 185 -6.21 -10.41 -1.72
CA CYS A 185 -5.41 -10.05 -0.53
C CYS A 185 -5.74 -10.96 0.65
N THR A 186 -5.35 -12.21 0.53
CA THR A 186 -5.64 -13.30 1.47
C THR A 186 -4.41 -13.78 2.25
N GLY A 187 -3.26 -13.11 2.06
CA GLY A 187 -2.04 -13.40 2.82
C GLY A 187 -1.29 -14.64 2.33
N ASP A 188 -1.49 -15.08 1.10
CA ASP A 188 -0.96 -16.35 0.59
C ASP A 188 0.55 -16.45 0.70
N GLY A 189 1.30 -15.38 0.41
CA GLY A 189 2.76 -15.39 0.55
C GLY A 189 3.21 -15.53 2.00
N ILE A 190 2.47 -14.92 2.94
CA ILE A 190 2.73 -15.06 4.38
C ILE A 190 2.50 -16.52 4.79
N LYS A 191 1.33 -17.08 4.45
CA LYS A 191 0.95 -18.45 4.75
C LYS A 191 1.93 -19.48 4.16
N MET A 192 2.36 -19.27 2.90
CA MET A 192 3.37 -20.12 2.26
C MET A 192 4.73 -20.03 2.96
N GLY A 193 5.13 -18.84 3.40
CA GLY A 193 6.35 -18.63 4.16
C GLY A 193 6.31 -19.34 5.52
N GLU A 194 5.23 -19.18 6.29
CA GLU A 194 5.03 -19.84 7.58
C GLU A 194 5.05 -21.36 7.44
N ALA A 195 4.45 -21.90 6.39
CA ALA A 195 4.39 -23.34 6.14
C ALA A 195 5.78 -24.00 5.98
N ILE A 196 6.82 -23.24 5.68
CA ILE A 196 8.21 -23.70 5.60
C ILE A 196 9.08 -23.21 6.75
N GLY A 197 8.48 -22.60 7.80
CA GLY A 197 9.17 -22.15 9.00
C GLY A 197 9.74 -20.73 8.91
N ALA A 198 9.31 -19.92 7.94
CA ALA A 198 9.65 -18.49 7.93
C ALA A 198 9.00 -17.77 9.13
N ARG A 199 9.74 -16.85 9.72
CA ARG A 199 9.23 -16.03 10.81
C ARG A 199 8.40 -14.86 10.27
N THR A 200 7.22 -14.69 10.82
CA THR A 200 6.39 -13.48 10.63
C THR A 200 6.51 -12.55 11.83
N ILE A 201 6.30 -11.27 11.61
CA ILE A 201 6.40 -10.23 12.64
C ILE A 201 5.36 -9.15 12.39
N ASP A 202 4.85 -8.58 13.49
CA ASP A 202 3.98 -7.40 13.50
C ASP A 202 2.65 -7.59 12.73
N LEU A 203 2.15 -8.82 12.59
CA LEU A 203 0.89 -9.11 11.87
C LEU A 203 -0.34 -8.53 12.57
N GLU A 204 -0.24 -8.26 13.87
CA GLU A 204 -1.26 -7.58 14.67
C GLU A 204 -1.37 -6.07 14.33
N TRP A 205 -0.39 -5.48 13.66
CA TRP A 205 -0.40 -4.05 13.32
C TRP A 205 -1.08 -3.75 11.99
N VAL A 206 -2.34 -4.16 11.89
CA VAL A 206 -3.18 -3.85 10.73
C VAL A 206 -3.60 -2.39 10.77
N GLN A 207 -3.29 -1.64 9.71
CA GLN A 207 -3.72 -0.26 9.59
C GLN A 207 -5.15 -0.16 9.06
N VAL A 208 -6.02 0.58 9.77
CA VAL A 208 -7.34 0.97 9.28
C VAL A 208 -7.22 2.33 8.61
N HIS A 209 -7.66 2.42 7.35
CA HIS A 209 -7.77 3.71 6.67
C HIS A 209 -9.05 4.42 7.12
N PRO A 210 -8.98 5.67 7.60
CA PRO A 210 -10.13 6.33 8.22
C PRO A 210 -11.28 6.65 7.26
N THR A 211 -10.99 6.77 5.96
CA THR A 211 -12.00 7.23 4.98
C THR A 211 -12.21 6.21 3.86
N GLY A 212 -13.26 5.42 3.98
CA GLY A 212 -13.87 4.61 2.91
C GLY A 212 -15.15 5.28 2.43
N LEU A 213 -15.34 5.36 1.10
CA LEU A 213 -16.57 5.92 0.52
C LEU A 213 -17.72 4.93 0.67
N VAL A 214 -18.85 5.43 1.11
CA VAL A 214 -20.09 4.66 1.24
C VAL A 214 -20.98 4.92 0.03
N LYS A 215 -21.39 3.88 -0.66
CA LYS A 215 -22.41 3.97 -1.69
C LYS A 215 -23.78 4.10 -1.04
N PRO A 216 -24.59 5.11 -1.41
CA PRO A 216 -25.92 5.28 -0.81
C PRO A 216 -26.89 4.11 -1.05
N ASP A 217 -26.74 3.44 -2.18
CA ASP A 217 -27.55 2.28 -2.63
C ASP A 217 -27.05 0.94 -2.07
N ASP A 218 -25.80 0.91 -1.52
CA ASP A 218 -25.19 -0.29 -0.91
C ASP A 218 -24.28 0.12 0.27
N PRO A 219 -24.85 0.66 1.35
CA PRO A 219 -24.06 1.19 2.46
C PRO A 219 -23.30 0.12 3.25
N ASP A 220 -23.75 -1.12 3.22
CA ASP A 220 -23.15 -2.24 3.96
C ASP A 220 -22.17 -3.07 3.13
N ALA A 221 -21.86 -2.64 1.89
CA ALA A 221 -20.90 -3.33 1.04
C ALA A 221 -19.59 -3.62 1.79
N LYS A 222 -19.17 -4.90 1.77
CA LYS A 222 -17.90 -5.33 2.39
C LYS A 222 -16.66 -4.72 1.70
N ILE A 223 -16.78 -4.37 0.42
CA ILE A 223 -15.73 -3.71 -0.35
C ILE A 223 -16.12 -2.26 -0.56
N LYS A 224 -15.29 -1.33 -0.09
CA LYS A 224 -15.47 0.11 -0.22
C LYS A 224 -14.46 0.71 -1.20
N PHE A 225 -14.83 1.83 -1.82
CA PHE A 225 -13.87 2.67 -2.50
C PHE A 225 -13.08 3.51 -1.51
N LEU A 226 -11.77 3.61 -1.72
CA LEU A 226 -10.92 4.43 -0.89
C LEU A 226 -11.19 5.91 -1.19
N ALA A 227 -11.56 6.70 -0.18
CA ALA A 227 -11.45 8.15 -0.26
C ALA A 227 -9.99 8.54 -0.06
N ALA A 228 -9.37 9.09 -1.09
CA ALA A 228 -7.94 9.38 -1.09
C ALA A 228 -7.55 10.24 0.13
N GLU A 229 -6.41 9.94 0.75
CA GLU A 229 -5.85 10.76 1.81
C GLU A 229 -5.53 12.18 1.30
N ALA A 230 -5.22 12.31 0.02
CA ALA A 230 -5.04 13.59 -0.66
C ALA A 230 -6.22 14.55 -0.44
N LEU A 231 -7.47 14.06 -0.38
CA LEU A 231 -8.64 14.89 -0.11
C LEU A 231 -8.55 15.62 1.23
N ARG A 232 -7.97 14.99 2.24
CA ARG A 232 -7.66 15.64 3.51
C ARG A 232 -6.42 16.54 3.40
N GLY A 233 -5.46 16.13 2.58
CA GLY A 233 -4.22 16.88 2.29
C GLY A 233 -4.48 18.26 1.67
N VAL A 234 -5.47 18.36 0.77
CA VAL A 234 -5.87 19.63 0.11
C VAL A 234 -6.82 20.47 0.96
N GLY A 235 -7.11 20.09 2.20
CA GLY A 235 -7.91 20.87 3.14
C GLY A 235 -9.32 20.34 3.38
N GLY A 236 -9.63 19.11 2.96
CA GLY A 236 -10.90 18.46 3.28
C GLY A 236 -11.09 18.27 4.79
N LEU A 237 -12.27 18.63 5.31
CA LEU A 237 -12.64 18.53 6.71
C LEU A 237 -13.56 17.35 6.94
N VAL A 238 -13.40 16.67 8.08
CA VAL A 238 -14.25 15.53 8.47
C VAL A 238 -15.16 15.92 9.62
N PHE A 239 -16.47 15.69 9.41
CA PHE A 239 -17.53 15.99 10.37
C PHE A 239 -18.24 14.71 10.84
N ASP A 240 -18.67 14.70 12.09
CA ASP A 240 -19.50 13.66 12.67
C ASP A 240 -20.99 13.79 12.27
N ALA A 241 -21.85 12.93 12.81
CA ALA A 241 -23.29 12.96 12.57
C ALA A 241 -23.95 14.30 12.98
N ASN A 242 -23.36 15.03 13.93
CA ASN A 242 -23.86 16.30 14.43
C ASN A 242 -23.29 17.50 13.66
N GLY A 243 -22.51 17.28 12.62
CA GLY A 243 -21.84 18.32 11.87
C GLY A 243 -20.68 18.98 12.62
N LYS A 244 -20.12 18.30 13.62
CA LYS A 244 -18.95 18.79 14.37
C LYS A 244 -17.67 18.21 13.83
N ARG A 245 -16.67 19.07 13.62
CA ARG A 245 -15.29 18.66 13.37
C ARG A 245 -14.70 18.08 14.66
N PHE A 246 -14.03 16.93 14.59
CA PHE A 246 -13.60 16.19 15.78
C PHE A 246 -12.14 15.76 15.74
N ALA A 247 -11.42 15.92 14.61
CA ALA A 247 -10.03 15.50 14.46
C ALA A 247 -9.20 16.53 13.69
N ASN A 248 -7.88 16.43 13.80
CA ASN A 248 -6.96 17.03 12.85
C ASN A 248 -6.80 16.08 11.67
N GLU A 249 -7.34 16.43 10.53
CA GLU A 249 -7.38 15.61 9.32
C GLU A 249 -6.00 15.28 8.76
N LEU A 250 -4.99 16.12 9.03
CA LEU A 250 -3.59 15.89 8.70
C LEU A 250 -2.83 15.06 9.76
N GLY A 251 -3.53 14.59 10.78
CA GLY A 251 -3.00 13.60 11.71
C GLY A 251 -2.77 12.25 11.03
N ARG A 252 -2.02 11.37 11.71
CA ARG A 252 -1.79 10.00 11.23
C ARG A 252 -3.11 9.23 11.13
N ARG A 253 -3.14 8.22 10.29
CA ARG A 253 -4.36 7.42 10.03
C ARG A 253 -4.91 6.76 11.29
N ASP A 254 -4.03 6.20 12.13
CA ASP A 254 -4.41 5.61 13.42
C ASP A 254 -5.07 6.61 14.37
N TYR A 255 -4.55 7.84 14.44
CA TYR A 255 -5.13 8.91 15.20
C TYR A 255 -6.53 9.30 14.67
N VAL A 256 -6.65 9.58 13.36
CA VAL A 256 -7.93 9.98 12.77
C VAL A 256 -8.98 8.88 12.93
N THR A 257 -8.60 7.61 12.71
CA THR A 257 -9.48 6.46 12.92
C THR A 257 -9.90 6.35 14.38
N GLY A 258 -8.97 6.52 15.31
CA GLY A 258 -9.26 6.50 16.75
C GLY A 258 -10.24 7.60 17.17
N GLU A 259 -10.14 8.80 16.59
CA GLU A 259 -11.08 9.87 16.84
C GLU A 259 -12.47 9.56 16.22
N MET A 260 -12.52 8.95 15.02
CA MET A 260 -13.79 8.50 14.44
C MET A 260 -14.50 7.50 15.34
N TRP A 261 -13.81 6.52 15.92
CA TRP A 261 -14.42 5.53 16.81
C TRP A 261 -14.99 6.12 18.11
N LYS A 262 -14.56 7.31 18.52
CA LYS A 262 -15.13 8.04 19.67
C LYS A 262 -16.37 8.86 19.31
N ASN A 263 -16.68 9.00 18.01
CA ASN A 263 -17.74 9.86 17.50
C ASN A 263 -18.82 9.04 16.76
N LYS A 264 -19.95 9.64 16.48
CA LYS A 264 -21.11 8.98 15.86
C LYS A 264 -21.10 9.11 14.34
N PRO A 265 -21.23 7.99 13.58
CA PRO A 265 -21.46 8.05 12.14
C PRO A 265 -22.89 8.57 11.84
N PRO A 266 -23.19 8.99 10.59
CA PRO A 266 -22.30 8.97 9.44
C PRO A 266 -21.27 10.10 9.49
N PHE A 267 -20.04 9.79 9.03
CA PHE A 267 -19.01 10.79 8.86
C PHE A 267 -19.09 11.42 7.45
N ARG A 268 -18.81 12.70 7.36
CA ARG A 268 -18.86 13.45 6.10
C ARG A 268 -17.53 14.11 5.85
N LEU A 269 -16.91 13.82 4.70
CA LEU A 269 -15.74 14.53 4.21
C LEU A 269 -16.22 15.67 3.31
N CYS A 270 -15.95 16.92 3.70
CA CYS A 270 -16.37 18.12 2.99
C CYS A 270 -15.15 18.82 2.40
N LEU A 271 -15.23 19.16 1.12
CA LEU A 271 -14.26 20.00 0.41
C LEU A 271 -14.87 21.38 0.19
N ASN A 272 -14.08 22.43 0.36
CA ASN A 272 -14.46 23.76 -0.13
C ASN A 272 -14.13 23.84 -1.64
N LYS A 273 -14.50 24.96 -2.28
CA LYS A 273 -14.29 25.14 -3.72
C LYS A 273 -12.81 24.99 -4.10
N ALA A 274 -11.91 25.64 -3.37
CA ALA A 274 -10.47 25.59 -3.67
C ALA A 274 -9.91 24.16 -3.60
N ALA A 275 -10.28 23.41 -2.54
CA ALA A 275 -9.86 22.01 -2.39
C ALA A 275 -10.52 21.05 -3.39
N SER A 276 -11.65 21.45 -3.98
CA SER A 276 -12.33 20.65 -5.01
C SER A 276 -11.78 20.91 -6.42
N ASP A 277 -11.21 22.09 -6.63
CA ASP A 277 -10.64 22.50 -7.91
C ASP A 277 -9.19 21.96 -8.07
N GLU A 278 -8.49 21.61 -6.99
CA GLU A 278 -7.16 21.00 -6.96
C GLU A 278 -7.20 19.46 -7.17
#